data_7fae0af129838c7c0e33b3543074691c
#
_entry.id   7fae0af129838c7c0e33b3543074691c
#
_cell.length_a   1.000
_cell.length_b   1.000
_cell.length_c   1.000
_cell.angle_alpha   90.00
_cell.angle_beta   90.00
_cell.angle_gamma   90.00
#
_symmetry.space_group_name_H-M   'P 1'
#
loop_
_entity.id
_entity.type
_entity.pdbx_description
1 polymer ?
#
loop_
_entity_poly.entity_id
_entity_poly.type
_entity_poly.pdbx_seq_one_letter_code
_entity_poly.pdbx_strand_id
1 'polypeptide(L)'
;MLKAGIVGLPNVGKSTLFNAVTRTRKAESANYPFCTIDPNVGVVNVPDAQIEVLSKISGSAELIPASVEFVDIAGLVKGASAGEGLGNQFLSHIREVDAIVHVIRCFEDDDIHHVEGSIDPVRDIETISTELILADLEAVQRRRDKLNKEAKRGDKEAAALVAVIDKVEPHLGEGKPAITCELGDDEAALAKRLFLLSAKPTLFAANLKDTELANADTHPHLAKVRGYAAEHHGCETVAISAQIESELADLPEGEADEFLAEMGVAESGAGQLIHKSYSLLGLQTYFTTGEKETRAWTIHIGDTAPKAAGVIHGDFERGFIKAETVSYADLTACGSIAAAREKGVYRMEGKEYVVQEGDVMLFKFNV
;
A
#
# COMPACT_ATOMS: atom_id res chain seq x y z
N MET A 1 6.09 -8.48 -6.04
CA MET A 1 4.86 -8.01 -5.38
C MET A 1 5.24 -6.75 -4.61
N LEU A 2 4.35 -5.74 -4.56
CA LEU A 2 4.62 -4.52 -3.80
C LEU A 2 4.36 -4.76 -2.30
N LYS A 3 5.16 -4.11 -1.45
CA LYS A 3 5.21 -4.37 -0.02
C LYS A 3 4.80 -3.14 0.79
N ALA A 4 3.89 -3.33 1.74
CA ALA A 4 3.53 -2.35 2.75
C ALA A 4 4.15 -2.76 4.10
N GLY A 5 5.00 -1.91 4.67
CA GLY A 5 5.62 -2.16 5.97
C GLY A 5 4.76 -1.63 7.11
N ILE A 6 4.37 -2.48 8.04
CA ILE A 6 3.65 -2.07 9.25
C ILE A 6 4.66 -1.62 10.29
N VAL A 7 4.59 -0.36 10.68
CA VAL A 7 5.48 0.25 11.68
C VAL A 7 4.70 0.83 12.84
N GLY A 8 5.34 1.06 13.96
CA GLY A 8 4.74 1.71 15.13
C GLY A 8 5.64 1.59 16.35
N LEU A 9 5.37 2.41 17.37
CA LEU A 9 6.04 2.30 18.66
C LEU A 9 5.68 0.98 19.36
N PRO A 10 6.44 0.56 20.36
CA PRO A 10 6.06 -0.60 21.18
C PRO A 10 4.67 -0.44 21.81
N ASN A 11 3.92 -1.53 21.93
CA ASN A 11 2.61 -1.61 22.60
C ASN A 11 1.49 -0.76 21.96
N VAL A 12 1.56 -0.47 20.65
CA VAL A 12 0.50 0.23 19.92
C VAL A 12 -0.51 -0.71 19.24
N GLY A 13 -0.35 -2.03 19.37
CA GLY A 13 -1.18 -3.04 18.71
C GLY A 13 -0.69 -3.49 17.33
N LYS A 14 0.54 -3.13 16.94
CA LYS A 14 1.12 -3.40 15.63
C LYS A 14 1.10 -4.89 15.23
N SER A 15 1.68 -5.76 16.06
CA SER A 15 1.76 -7.21 15.76
C SER A 15 0.40 -7.90 15.86
N THR A 16 -0.50 -7.40 16.72
CA THR A 16 -1.89 -7.88 16.78
C THR A 16 -2.59 -7.60 15.46
N LEU A 17 -2.48 -6.37 14.95
CA LEU A 17 -3.03 -5.97 13.66
C LEU A 17 -2.43 -6.77 12.51
N PHE A 18 -1.10 -6.90 12.44
CA PHE A 18 -0.43 -7.70 11.42
C PHE A 18 -0.96 -9.14 11.39
N ASN A 19 -1.04 -9.79 12.55
CA ASN A 19 -1.54 -11.15 12.67
C ASN A 19 -3.02 -11.25 12.24
N ALA A 20 -3.85 -10.31 12.64
CA ALA A 20 -5.25 -10.27 12.25
C ALA A 20 -5.40 -10.13 10.73
N VAL A 21 -4.79 -9.12 10.12
CA VAL A 21 -4.83 -8.87 8.67
C VAL A 21 -4.34 -10.09 7.87
N THR A 22 -3.24 -10.72 8.31
CA THR A 22 -2.65 -11.86 7.59
C THR A 22 -3.40 -13.17 7.81
N ARG A 23 -4.17 -13.33 8.91
CA ARG A 23 -5.05 -14.50 9.14
C ARG A 23 -6.36 -14.38 8.37
N THR A 24 -7.05 -13.25 8.48
CA THR A 24 -8.38 -13.02 7.91
C THR A 24 -8.39 -13.11 6.39
N ARG A 25 -7.32 -12.68 5.73
CA ARG A 25 -7.25 -12.54 4.27
C ARG A 25 -6.05 -13.26 3.65
N LYS A 26 -5.58 -14.33 4.28
CA LYS A 26 -4.40 -15.08 3.82
C LYS A 26 -4.59 -15.56 2.38
N ALA A 27 -3.67 -15.15 1.49
CA ALA A 27 -3.64 -15.65 0.13
C ALA A 27 -3.17 -17.12 0.11
N GLU A 28 -3.79 -17.94 -0.73
CA GLU A 28 -3.37 -19.33 -0.93
C GLU A 28 -1.97 -19.35 -1.58
N SER A 29 -1.01 -19.99 -0.93
CA SER A 29 0.38 -20.07 -1.39
C SER A 29 0.52 -20.77 -2.76
N ALA A 30 -0.43 -21.61 -3.13
CA ALA A 30 -0.45 -22.27 -4.43
C ALA A 30 -0.56 -21.30 -5.61
N ASN A 31 -1.20 -20.14 -5.41
CA ASN A 31 -1.44 -19.14 -6.44
C ASN A 31 -0.25 -18.17 -6.61
N TYR A 32 0.75 -18.22 -5.70
CA TYR A 32 1.90 -17.32 -5.68
C TYR A 32 3.23 -18.09 -5.48
N PRO A 33 3.76 -18.73 -6.54
CA PRO A 33 4.87 -19.71 -6.44
C PRO A 33 6.21 -19.14 -5.96
N PHE A 34 6.34 -17.83 -5.76
CA PHE A 34 7.57 -17.18 -5.30
C PHE A 34 7.44 -16.52 -3.92
N CYS A 35 6.37 -16.80 -3.16
CA CYS A 35 6.24 -16.27 -1.80
C CYS A 35 7.20 -17.01 -0.86
N THR A 36 8.16 -16.28 -0.30
CA THR A 36 9.04 -16.77 0.77
C THR A 36 8.22 -16.90 2.05
N ILE A 37 8.34 -18.02 2.76
CA ILE A 37 7.74 -18.19 4.08
C ILE A 37 8.68 -17.49 5.08
N ASP A 38 8.49 -16.18 5.26
CA ASP A 38 9.13 -15.41 6.31
C ASP A 38 8.09 -15.15 7.41
N PRO A 39 8.38 -15.38 8.69
CA PRO A 39 7.42 -15.19 9.77
C PRO A 39 6.90 -13.76 9.93
N ASN A 40 7.62 -12.78 9.35
CA ASN A 40 7.27 -11.37 9.41
C ASN A 40 6.65 -10.85 8.10
N VAL A 41 6.32 -11.74 7.15
CA VAL A 41 5.76 -11.38 5.86
C VAL A 41 4.45 -12.14 5.64
N GLY A 42 3.40 -11.42 5.30
CA GLY A 42 2.08 -11.98 4.99
C GLY A 42 1.56 -11.50 3.64
N VAL A 43 1.18 -12.43 2.78
CA VAL A 43 0.47 -12.12 1.54
C VAL A 43 -1.03 -12.17 1.80
N VAL A 44 -1.70 -11.09 1.45
CA VAL A 44 -3.10 -10.85 1.78
C VAL A 44 -3.89 -10.55 0.52
N ASN A 45 -5.03 -11.19 0.36
CA ASN A 45 -5.94 -10.91 -0.74
C ASN A 45 -6.60 -9.54 -0.57
N VAL A 46 -6.65 -8.77 -1.66
CA VAL A 46 -7.42 -7.53 -1.71
C VAL A 46 -8.91 -7.89 -1.81
N PRO A 47 -9.74 -7.46 -0.86
CA PRO A 47 -11.18 -7.69 -0.93
C PRO A 47 -11.76 -7.05 -2.19
N ASP A 48 -12.49 -7.80 -3.01
CA ASP A 48 -13.10 -7.27 -4.23
C ASP A 48 -14.35 -8.08 -4.60
N ALA A 49 -15.52 -7.51 -4.38
CA ALA A 49 -16.79 -8.13 -4.74
C ALA A 49 -17.00 -8.30 -6.26
N GLN A 50 -16.25 -7.55 -7.08
CA GLN A 50 -16.40 -7.59 -8.54
C GLN A 50 -15.95 -8.94 -9.10
N ILE A 51 -14.94 -9.58 -8.52
CA ILE A 51 -14.39 -10.84 -9.00
C ILE A 51 -15.43 -11.96 -8.89
N GLU A 52 -16.26 -11.97 -7.84
CA GLU A 52 -17.32 -12.95 -7.66
C GLU A 52 -18.44 -12.81 -8.69
N VAL A 53 -18.82 -11.55 -9.00
CA VAL A 53 -19.83 -11.27 -10.01
C VAL A 53 -19.34 -11.68 -11.39
N LEU A 54 -18.10 -11.37 -11.73
CA LEU A 54 -17.48 -11.75 -13.00
C LEU A 54 -17.38 -13.29 -13.15
N SER A 55 -17.02 -13.98 -12.07
CA SER A 55 -16.96 -15.43 -12.04
C SER A 55 -18.34 -16.07 -12.33
N LYS A 56 -19.41 -15.54 -11.73
CA LYS A 56 -20.79 -16.01 -11.99
C LYS A 56 -21.19 -15.77 -13.46
N ILE A 57 -20.82 -14.63 -14.05
CA ILE A 57 -21.11 -14.32 -15.47
C ILE A 57 -20.39 -15.30 -16.41
N SER A 58 -19.16 -15.69 -16.10
CA SER A 58 -18.33 -16.55 -16.95
C SER A 58 -18.39 -18.02 -16.60
N GLY A 59 -19.02 -18.39 -15.47
CA GLY A 59 -19.04 -19.75 -14.95
C GLY A 59 -17.67 -20.28 -14.59
N SER A 60 -16.81 -19.45 -14.00
CA SER A 60 -15.42 -19.78 -13.70
C SER A 60 -15.27 -20.83 -12.62
N ALA A 61 -14.33 -21.75 -12.82
CA ALA A 61 -14.03 -22.81 -11.85
C ALA A 61 -13.22 -22.30 -10.66
N GLU A 62 -12.38 -21.28 -10.88
CA GLU A 62 -11.49 -20.70 -9.86
C GLU A 62 -11.59 -19.17 -9.82
N LEU A 63 -11.41 -18.61 -8.61
CA LEU A 63 -11.27 -17.18 -8.38
C LEU A 63 -9.88 -16.88 -7.82
N ILE A 64 -9.18 -15.94 -8.47
CA ILE A 64 -7.85 -15.53 -8.02
C ILE A 64 -7.85 -14.00 -7.80
N PRO A 65 -8.01 -13.54 -6.55
CA PRO A 65 -8.03 -12.12 -6.23
C PRO A 65 -6.64 -11.47 -6.39
N ALA A 66 -6.59 -10.15 -6.46
CA ALA A 66 -5.36 -9.39 -6.32
C ALA A 66 -4.79 -9.55 -4.91
N SER A 67 -3.50 -9.35 -4.74
CA SER A 67 -2.86 -9.46 -3.43
C SER A 67 -1.80 -8.40 -3.20
N VAL A 68 -1.58 -8.09 -1.92
CA VAL A 68 -0.53 -7.20 -1.43
C VAL A 68 0.27 -7.90 -0.34
N GLU A 69 1.54 -7.56 -0.21
CA GLU A 69 2.43 -8.11 0.80
C GLU A 69 2.54 -7.14 1.97
N PHE A 70 2.22 -7.60 3.19
CA PHE A 70 2.47 -6.87 4.43
C PHE A 70 3.70 -7.42 5.13
N VAL A 71 4.52 -6.51 5.67
CA VAL A 71 5.73 -6.85 6.42
C VAL A 71 5.62 -6.28 7.83
N ASP A 72 5.69 -7.13 8.87
CA ASP A 72 5.77 -6.66 10.26
C ASP A 72 7.19 -6.18 10.55
N ILE A 73 7.36 -4.87 10.61
CA ILE A 73 8.64 -4.24 10.92
C ILE A 73 8.73 -4.04 12.43
N ALA A 74 9.77 -4.59 13.05
CA ALA A 74 9.98 -4.49 14.50
C ALA A 74 9.89 -3.04 14.99
N GLY A 75 9.25 -2.83 16.15
CA GLY A 75 8.99 -1.49 16.67
C GLY A 75 10.25 -0.64 16.85
N LEU A 76 10.13 0.63 16.56
CA LEU A 76 11.18 1.63 16.74
C LEU A 76 11.34 1.97 18.23
N VAL A 77 12.58 2.06 18.67
CA VAL A 77 12.96 2.72 19.93
C VAL A 77 13.68 4.01 19.55
N LYS A 78 13.39 5.10 20.27
CA LYS A 78 14.02 6.42 20.10
C LYS A 78 15.55 6.30 20.04
N GLY A 79 16.20 6.98 19.05
CA GLY A 79 17.63 6.91 18.83
C GLY A 79 18.08 5.87 17.80
N ALA A 80 17.17 5.37 16.98
CA ALA A 80 17.46 4.40 15.92
C ALA A 80 18.45 4.93 14.87
N SER A 81 18.37 6.22 14.55
CA SER A 81 19.27 6.91 13.61
C SER A 81 20.69 7.10 14.14
N ALA A 82 20.89 7.06 15.49
CA ALA A 82 22.20 7.20 16.11
C ALA A 82 23.11 5.95 15.99
N GLY A 83 22.64 4.87 15.34
CA GLY A 83 23.53 3.83 14.81
C GLY A 83 23.84 2.64 15.68
N GLU A 84 23.11 2.37 16.74
CA GLU A 84 23.33 1.16 17.54
C GLU A 84 22.25 0.08 17.36
N GLY A 85 22.61 -1.08 16.80
CA GLY A 85 21.89 -2.34 16.87
C GLY A 85 20.51 -2.37 16.16
N LEU A 86 19.43 -2.44 16.93
CA LEU A 86 18.05 -2.63 16.47
C LEU A 86 17.52 -1.48 15.58
N GLY A 87 18.00 -0.26 15.77
CA GLY A 87 17.61 0.89 14.95
C GLY A 87 18.02 0.77 13.48
N ASN A 88 19.24 0.28 13.23
CA ASN A 88 19.71 0.05 11.87
C ASN A 88 18.91 -1.05 11.15
N GLN A 89 18.49 -2.09 11.87
CA GLN A 89 17.61 -3.12 11.33
C GLN A 89 16.24 -2.56 10.93
N PHE A 90 15.64 -1.75 11.80
CA PHE A 90 14.38 -1.07 11.51
C PHE A 90 14.47 -0.23 10.24
N LEU A 91 15.47 0.64 10.12
CA LEU A 91 15.69 1.47 8.94
C LEU A 91 15.96 0.63 7.68
N SER A 92 16.65 -0.51 7.82
CA SER A 92 16.88 -1.45 6.71
C SER A 92 15.58 -2.06 6.21
N HIS A 93 14.72 -2.54 7.11
CA HIS A 93 13.44 -3.11 6.72
C HIS A 93 12.52 -2.07 6.06
N ILE A 94 12.53 -0.81 6.56
CA ILE A 94 11.77 0.27 5.87
C ILE A 94 12.30 0.51 4.46
N ARG A 95 13.60 0.35 4.18
CA ARG A 95 14.13 0.50 2.81
C ARG A 95 13.55 -0.52 1.85
N GLU A 96 13.24 -1.73 2.31
CA GLU A 96 12.79 -2.87 1.51
C GLU A 96 11.29 -2.84 1.16
N VAL A 97 10.50 -1.98 1.80
CA VAL A 97 9.07 -1.84 1.53
C VAL A 97 8.78 -0.63 0.63
N ASP A 98 7.63 -0.64 -0.04
CA ASP A 98 7.24 0.41 -1.00
C ASP A 98 6.40 1.51 -0.35
N ALA A 99 5.64 1.16 0.69
CA ALA A 99 4.82 2.10 1.50
C ALA A 99 4.90 1.75 2.99
N ILE A 100 4.48 2.68 3.83
CA ILE A 100 4.45 2.55 5.29
C ILE A 100 3.01 2.58 5.77
N VAL A 101 2.63 1.59 6.59
CA VAL A 101 1.42 1.62 7.42
C VAL A 101 1.84 1.90 8.85
N HIS A 102 1.61 3.11 9.31
CA HIS A 102 2.01 3.55 10.63
C HIS A 102 0.87 3.35 11.63
N VAL A 103 1.00 2.35 12.50
CA VAL A 103 0.04 2.06 13.58
C VAL A 103 0.26 3.00 14.73
N ILE A 104 -0.79 3.72 15.13
CA ILE A 104 -0.76 4.76 16.15
C ILE A 104 -1.75 4.40 17.24
N ARG A 105 -1.30 4.41 18.49
CA ARG A 105 -2.17 4.17 19.64
C ARG A 105 -3.02 5.39 19.91
N CYS A 106 -4.35 5.24 19.81
CA CYS A 106 -5.33 6.26 20.11
C CYS A 106 -6.27 5.87 21.28
N PHE A 107 -6.03 4.75 21.94
CA PHE A 107 -6.83 4.23 23.06
C PHE A 107 -6.10 4.34 24.39
N GLU A 108 -6.84 4.53 25.46
CA GLU A 108 -6.33 4.50 26.84
C GLU A 108 -6.56 3.11 27.44
N ASP A 109 -5.51 2.54 28.04
CA ASP A 109 -5.56 1.25 28.73
C ASP A 109 -4.48 1.23 29.83
N ASP A 110 -4.93 1.11 31.08
CA ASP A 110 -4.07 1.14 32.25
C ASP A 110 -3.17 -0.11 32.37
N ASP A 111 -3.58 -1.23 31.77
CA ASP A 111 -2.84 -2.49 31.76
C ASP A 111 -1.75 -2.53 30.69
N ILE A 112 -1.80 -1.63 29.70
CA ILE A 112 -0.84 -1.54 28.60
C ILE A 112 0.06 -0.32 28.75
N HIS A 113 1.30 -0.54 29.19
CA HIS A 113 2.26 0.57 29.35
C HIS A 113 2.59 1.24 28.03
N HIS A 114 2.47 2.59 28.00
CA HIS A 114 2.96 3.41 26.90
C HIS A 114 4.43 3.80 27.15
N VAL A 115 5.29 3.68 26.11
CA VAL A 115 6.76 3.96 26.24
C VAL A 115 7.06 5.38 26.70
N GLU A 116 6.21 6.36 26.37
CA GLU A 116 6.36 7.77 26.77
C GLU A 116 5.47 8.18 27.96
N GLY A 117 4.84 7.20 28.63
CA GLY A 117 4.04 7.40 29.85
C GLY A 117 2.68 8.07 29.67
N SER A 118 2.35 8.59 28.50
CA SER A 118 1.04 9.19 28.17
C SER A 118 0.72 8.98 26.70
N ILE A 119 -0.57 8.99 26.35
CA ILE A 119 -1.02 8.84 24.97
C ILE A 119 -1.03 10.22 24.30
N ASP A 120 -0.20 10.37 23.29
CA ASP A 120 -0.16 11.53 22.41
C ASP A 120 0.16 11.06 20.98
N PRO A 121 -0.89 10.85 20.16
CA PRO A 121 -0.73 10.31 18.83
C PRO A 121 0.17 11.12 17.92
N VAL A 122 0.14 12.46 18.05
CA VAL A 122 0.97 13.35 17.20
C VAL A 122 2.44 13.22 17.58
N ARG A 123 2.77 13.25 18.87
CA ARG A 123 4.13 13.00 19.35
C ARG A 123 4.67 11.64 18.88
N ASP A 124 3.83 10.61 18.92
CA ASP A 124 4.22 9.26 18.52
C ASP A 124 4.53 9.19 17.02
N ILE A 125 3.74 9.89 16.18
CA ILE A 125 4.03 10.06 14.74
C ILE A 125 5.35 10.80 14.54
N GLU A 126 5.53 11.93 15.22
CA GLU A 126 6.73 12.76 15.11
C GLU A 126 8.00 12.01 15.52
N THR A 127 7.91 11.13 16.51
CA THR A 127 9.04 10.29 16.95
C THR A 127 9.56 9.42 15.80
N ILE A 128 8.69 8.70 15.10
CA ILE A 128 9.08 7.87 13.96
C ILE A 128 9.53 8.73 12.78
N SER A 129 8.77 9.77 12.45
CA SER A 129 9.09 10.67 11.33
C SER A 129 10.47 11.30 11.50
N THR A 130 10.81 11.74 12.71
CA THR A 130 12.11 12.33 13.01
C THR A 130 13.27 11.36 12.76
N GLU A 131 13.14 10.09 13.17
CA GLU A 131 14.16 9.08 12.94
C GLU A 131 14.39 8.81 11.45
N LEU A 132 13.30 8.77 10.65
CA LEU A 132 13.40 8.61 9.19
C LEU A 132 14.07 9.82 8.54
N ILE A 133 13.71 11.03 8.95
CA ILE A 133 14.27 12.28 8.44
C ILE A 133 15.76 12.37 8.75
N LEU A 134 16.17 12.06 9.98
CA LEU A 134 17.58 12.07 10.38
C LEU A 134 18.42 11.06 9.59
N ALA A 135 17.88 9.83 9.38
CA ALA A 135 18.54 8.82 8.57
C ALA A 135 18.70 9.25 7.11
N ASP A 136 17.68 9.93 6.55
CA ASP A 136 17.71 10.48 5.19
C ASP A 136 18.72 11.62 5.08
N LEU A 137 18.73 12.53 6.05
CA LEU A 137 19.66 13.67 6.07
C LEU A 137 21.12 13.19 6.04
N GLU A 138 21.45 12.21 6.87
CA GLU A 138 22.80 11.60 6.87
C GLU A 138 23.11 10.91 5.52
N ALA A 139 22.15 10.18 4.95
CA ALA A 139 22.33 9.50 3.67
C ALA A 139 22.55 10.48 2.52
N VAL A 140 21.77 11.57 2.49
CA VAL A 140 21.86 12.64 1.49
C VAL A 140 23.20 13.35 1.58
N GLN A 141 23.66 13.72 2.76
CA GLN A 141 24.95 14.38 2.97
C GLN A 141 26.12 13.52 2.49
N ARG A 142 26.15 12.25 2.87
CA ARG A 142 27.18 11.30 2.39
C ARG A 142 27.17 11.17 0.85
N ARG A 143 25.99 11.11 0.25
CA ARG A 143 25.84 10.96 -1.21
C ARG A 143 26.24 12.22 -1.97
N ARG A 144 25.91 13.38 -1.42
CA ARG A 144 26.28 14.70 -1.97
C ARG A 144 27.77 14.84 -2.20
N ASP A 145 28.61 14.45 -1.22
CA ASP A 145 30.06 14.53 -1.32
C ASP A 145 30.62 13.71 -2.50
N LYS A 146 30.04 12.54 -2.75
CA LYS A 146 30.42 11.69 -3.88
C LYS A 146 29.95 12.30 -5.21
N LEU A 147 28.69 12.67 -5.32
CA LEU A 147 28.09 13.24 -6.54
C LEU A 147 28.73 14.57 -6.93
N ASN A 148 29.12 15.41 -5.98
CA ASN A 148 29.85 16.66 -6.25
C ASN A 148 31.20 16.40 -6.95
N LYS A 149 31.90 15.31 -6.62
CA LYS A 149 33.16 14.95 -7.28
C LYS A 149 32.94 14.46 -8.72
N GLU A 150 31.85 13.72 -8.95
CA GLU A 150 31.45 13.22 -10.26
C GLU A 150 30.96 14.37 -11.17
N ALA A 151 30.11 15.26 -10.66
CA ALA A 151 29.61 16.45 -11.34
C ALA A 151 30.76 17.37 -11.79
N LYS A 152 31.78 17.60 -10.94
CA LYS A 152 32.98 18.38 -11.30
C LYS A 152 33.83 17.76 -12.41
N ARG A 153 33.66 16.43 -12.67
CA ARG A 153 34.30 15.73 -13.78
C ARG A 153 33.46 15.76 -15.08
N GLY A 154 32.33 16.47 -15.06
CA GLY A 154 31.46 16.64 -16.22
C GLY A 154 30.31 15.66 -16.32
N ASP A 155 30.04 14.88 -15.26
CA ASP A 155 28.87 13.98 -15.23
C ASP A 155 27.59 14.82 -15.03
N LYS A 156 26.78 14.87 -16.10
CA LYS A 156 25.54 15.66 -16.13
C LYS A 156 24.45 15.06 -15.21
N GLU A 157 24.43 13.76 -15.07
CA GLU A 157 23.45 13.07 -14.24
C GLU A 157 23.76 13.30 -12.75
N ALA A 158 25.04 13.22 -12.37
CA ALA A 158 25.47 13.57 -11.03
C ALA A 158 25.16 15.05 -10.70
N ALA A 159 25.36 15.96 -11.67
CA ALA A 159 25.01 17.38 -11.47
C ALA A 159 23.50 17.59 -11.26
N ALA A 160 22.64 16.87 -12.01
CA ALA A 160 21.20 16.94 -11.84
C ALA A 160 20.75 16.39 -10.46
N LEU A 161 21.35 15.30 -9.99
CA LEU A 161 21.09 14.77 -8.66
C LEU A 161 21.55 15.70 -7.54
N VAL A 162 22.68 16.41 -7.71
CA VAL A 162 23.14 17.43 -6.75
C VAL A 162 22.12 18.56 -6.65
N ALA A 163 21.55 19.02 -7.78
CA ALA A 163 20.53 20.07 -7.77
C ALA A 163 19.26 19.65 -7.01
N VAL A 164 18.86 18.38 -7.10
CA VAL A 164 17.75 17.82 -6.29
C VAL A 164 18.13 17.77 -4.81
N ILE A 165 19.35 17.35 -4.49
CA ILE A 165 19.86 17.32 -3.10
C ILE A 165 19.88 18.72 -2.49
N ASP A 166 20.24 19.76 -3.27
CA ASP A 166 20.26 21.14 -2.81
C ASP A 166 18.89 21.68 -2.39
N LYS A 167 17.79 21.04 -2.84
CA LYS A 167 16.43 21.32 -2.37
C LYS A 167 16.02 20.43 -1.19
N VAL A 168 16.32 19.13 -1.28
CA VAL A 168 15.88 18.12 -0.31
C VAL A 168 16.62 18.25 1.03
N GLU A 169 17.93 18.49 1.02
CA GLU A 169 18.75 18.56 2.25
C GLU A 169 18.30 19.66 3.21
N PRO A 170 18.09 20.94 2.78
CA PRO A 170 17.55 21.97 3.67
C PRO A 170 16.16 21.63 4.20
N HIS A 171 15.29 21.05 3.38
CA HIS A 171 13.94 20.64 3.74
C HIS A 171 13.95 19.60 4.87
N LEU A 172 14.79 18.56 4.73
CA LEU A 172 15.04 17.56 5.80
C LEU A 172 15.66 18.22 7.04
N GLY A 173 16.57 19.19 6.86
CA GLY A 173 17.21 19.96 7.94
C GLY A 173 16.22 20.80 8.77
N GLU A 174 15.09 21.18 8.19
CA GLU A 174 13.97 21.82 8.88
C GLU A 174 13.05 20.83 9.61
N GLY A 175 13.37 19.52 9.58
CA GLY A 175 12.54 18.48 10.19
C GLY A 175 11.32 18.10 9.36
N LYS A 176 11.29 18.42 8.06
CA LYS A 176 10.19 18.09 7.16
C LYS A 176 10.50 16.81 6.36
N PRO A 177 9.56 15.86 6.22
CA PRO A 177 9.78 14.62 5.48
C PRO A 177 9.96 14.90 3.97
N ALA A 178 10.79 14.10 3.30
CA ALA A 178 11.11 14.28 1.89
C ALA A 178 9.89 14.24 0.95
N ILE A 179 8.82 13.52 1.34
CA ILE A 179 7.58 13.44 0.55
C ILE A 179 6.88 14.81 0.40
N THR A 180 7.11 15.74 1.32
CA THR A 180 6.53 17.09 1.29
C THR A 180 7.44 18.12 0.61
N CYS A 181 8.59 17.70 0.07
CA CYS A 181 9.48 18.59 -0.65
C CYS A 181 8.90 18.94 -2.02
N GLU A 182 8.76 20.23 -2.33
CA GLU A 182 8.26 20.70 -3.63
C GLU A 182 9.31 20.48 -4.72
N LEU A 183 9.06 19.49 -5.57
CA LEU A 183 9.91 19.12 -6.70
C LEU A 183 9.08 19.12 -7.99
N GLY A 184 9.69 19.58 -9.08
CA GLY A 184 9.09 19.40 -10.41
C GLY A 184 9.13 17.91 -10.85
N ASP A 185 8.37 17.54 -11.89
CA ASP A 185 8.22 16.15 -12.32
C ASP A 185 9.57 15.46 -12.62
N ASP A 186 10.47 16.13 -13.31
CA ASP A 186 11.81 15.61 -13.60
C ASP A 186 12.66 15.44 -12.33
N GLU A 187 12.55 16.39 -11.39
CA GLU A 187 13.25 16.35 -10.11
C GLU A 187 12.70 15.25 -9.21
N ALA A 188 11.38 15.07 -9.19
CA ALA A 188 10.72 13.99 -8.46
C ALA A 188 11.14 12.61 -8.98
N ALA A 189 11.27 12.46 -10.31
CA ALA A 189 11.79 11.24 -10.92
C ALA A 189 13.25 10.95 -10.51
N LEU A 190 14.09 12.00 -10.43
CA LEU A 190 15.47 11.88 -9.94
C LEU A 190 15.54 11.62 -8.43
N ALA A 191 14.67 12.25 -7.62
CA ALA A 191 14.62 12.07 -6.17
C ALA A 191 14.34 10.62 -5.77
N LYS A 192 13.55 9.86 -6.55
CA LYS A 192 13.33 8.42 -6.34
C LYS A 192 14.63 7.62 -6.27
N ARG A 193 15.67 8.06 -6.99
CA ARG A 193 17.00 7.41 -7.00
C ARG A 193 17.81 7.67 -5.73
N LEU A 194 17.36 8.57 -4.87
CA LEU A 194 17.98 8.80 -3.56
C LEU A 194 17.53 7.76 -2.55
N PHE A 195 16.41 7.05 -2.79
CA PHE A 195 15.83 6.00 -1.92
C PHE A 195 15.58 6.48 -0.49
N LEU A 196 14.99 7.68 -0.38
CA LEU A 196 14.71 8.30 0.92
C LEU A 196 13.58 7.58 1.64
N LEU A 197 13.75 7.38 2.94
CA LEU A 197 12.79 6.69 3.81
C LEU A 197 11.56 7.57 4.05
N SER A 198 11.75 8.85 4.32
CA SER A 198 10.69 9.83 4.54
C SER A 198 10.00 10.30 3.25
N ALA A 199 10.42 9.79 2.08
CA ALA A 199 9.73 9.97 0.81
C ALA A 199 8.71 8.86 0.53
N LYS A 200 8.65 7.81 1.37
CA LYS A 200 7.69 6.71 1.17
C LYS A 200 6.27 7.16 1.49
N PRO A 201 5.29 6.79 0.64
CA PRO A 201 3.89 6.99 0.94
C PRO A 201 3.53 6.37 2.30
N THR A 202 2.78 7.09 3.13
CA THR A 202 2.45 6.65 4.48
C THR A 202 0.93 6.69 4.71
N LEU A 203 0.38 5.60 5.25
CA LEU A 203 -1.00 5.49 5.73
C LEU A 203 -0.98 5.41 7.26
N PHE A 204 -1.78 6.23 7.93
CA PHE A 204 -1.92 6.18 9.38
C PHE A 204 -3.07 5.25 9.77
N ALA A 205 -2.75 4.21 10.55
CA ALA A 205 -3.72 3.29 11.15
C ALA A 205 -3.92 3.67 12.63
N ALA A 206 -4.96 4.45 12.91
CA ALA A 206 -5.30 4.88 14.26
C ALA A 206 -6.01 3.75 15.01
N ASN A 207 -5.32 3.13 15.97
CA ASN A 207 -5.82 2.01 16.75
C ASN A 207 -6.63 2.52 17.95
N LEU A 208 -7.95 2.26 17.93
CA LEU A 208 -8.95 2.63 18.92
C LEU A 208 -9.35 1.40 19.78
N LYS A 209 -10.04 1.62 20.90
CA LYS A 209 -10.76 0.55 21.59
C LYS A 209 -11.91 0.03 20.73
N ASP A 210 -12.31 -1.20 20.98
CA ASP A 210 -13.50 -1.83 20.41
C ASP A 210 -14.76 -0.97 20.59
N THR A 211 -15.00 -0.48 21.79
CA THR A 211 -16.14 0.35 22.17
C THR A 211 -16.16 1.74 21.53
N GLU A 212 -15.03 2.21 21.01
CA GLU A 212 -14.86 3.55 20.44
C GLU A 212 -15.00 3.57 18.91
N LEU A 213 -14.90 2.39 18.26
CA LEU A 213 -14.87 2.29 16.80
C LEU A 213 -16.16 2.79 16.13
N ALA A 214 -17.32 2.48 16.71
CA ALA A 214 -18.62 2.93 16.19
C ALA A 214 -18.78 4.47 16.17
N ASN A 215 -18.03 5.19 17.03
CA ASN A 215 -18.05 6.64 17.14
C ASN A 215 -16.68 7.26 16.74
N ALA A 216 -15.92 6.57 15.92
CA ALA A 216 -14.57 6.97 15.54
C ALA A 216 -14.48 8.41 15.01
N ASP A 217 -15.47 8.86 14.23
CA ASP A 217 -15.46 10.19 13.60
C ASP A 217 -15.48 11.36 14.61
N THR A 218 -15.94 11.12 15.83
CA THR A 218 -15.94 12.11 16.92
C THR A 218 -14.79 11.92 17.91
N HIS A 219 -13.93 10.91 17.68
CA HIS A 219 -12.86 10.58 18.61
C HIS A 219 -11.73 11.62 18.58
N PRO A 220 -11.37 12.24 19.75
CA PRO A 220 -10.46 13.38 19.79
C PRO A 220 -9.04 13.05 19.31
N HIS A 221 -8.52 11.86 19.61
CA HIS A 221 -7.19 11.44 19.15
C HIS A 221 -7.18 11.17 17.65
N LEU A 222 -8.24 10.55 17.09
CA LEU A 222 -8.36 10.34 15.66
C LEU A 222 -8.44 11.67 14.90
N ALA A 223 -9.17 12.66 15.42
CA ALA A 223 -9.22 14.00 14.83
C ALA A 223 -7.83 14.66 14.76
N LYS A 224 -6.99 14.49 15.79
CA LYS A 224 -5.61 14.98 15.79
C LYS A 224 -4.76 14.27 14.73
N VAL A 225 -4.86 12.94 14.61
CA VAL A 225 -4.13 12.16 13.60
C VAL A 225 -4.54 12.57 12.18
N ARG A 226 -5.85 12.72 11.92
CA ARG A 226 -6.36 13.19 10.61
C ARG A 226 -5.87 14.59 10.27
N GLY A 227 -5.88 15.50 11.25
CA GLY A 227 -5.36 16.87 11.08
C GLY A 227 -3.87 16.87 10.73
N TYR A 228 -3.07 16.12 11.49
CA TYR A 228 -1.63 15.97 11.22
C TYR A 228 -1.36 15.35 9.84
N ALA A 229 -2.10 14.29 9.48
CA ALA A 229 -1.95 13.62 8.19
C ALA A 229 -2.21 14.58 7.01
N ALA A 230 -3.30 15.36 7.10
CA ALA A 230 -3.65 16.32 6.06
C ALA A 230 -2.62 17.46 5.93
N GLU A 231 -2.05 17.93 7.05
CA GLU A 231 -1.10 19.05 7.06
C GLU A 231 0.31 18.65 6.61
N HIS A 232 0.78 17.45 7.00
CA HIS A 232 2.18 17.07 6.85
C HIS A 232 2.45 16.04 5.76
N HIS A 233 1.51 15.16 5.48
CA HIS A 233 1.71 14.04 4.55
C HIS A 233 0.70 13.99 3.41
N GLY A 234 -0.42 14.70 3.50
CA GLY A 234 -1.50 14.67 2.50
C GLY A 234 -2.08 13.27 2.30
N CYS A 235 -1.92 12.38 3.30
CA CYS A 235 -2.37 11.00 3.25
C CYS A 235 -3.62 10.76 4.08
N GLU A 236 -4.24 9.60 3.88
CA GLU A 236 -5.44 9.20 4.60
C GLU A 236 -5.12 8.55 5.96
N THR A 237 -6.13 8.53 6.83
CA THR A 237 -6.09 7.84 8.11
C THR A 237 -7.22 6.83 8.16
N VAL A 238 -6.92 5.59 8.57
CA VAL A 238 -7.89 4.53 8.83
C VAL A 238 -8.06 4.39 10.33
N ALA A 239 -9.32 4.38 10.80
CA ALA A 239 -9.65 3.99 12.16
C ALA A 239 -9.77 2.47 12.22
N ILE A 240 -9.06 1.85 13.15
CA ILE A 240 -9.07 0.39 13.35
C ILE A 240 -9.20 0.08 14.84
N SER A 241 -9.63 -1.14 15.15
CA SER A 241 -9.41 -1.76 16.45
C SER A 241 -8.68 -3.08 16.23
N ALA A 242 -7.40 -3.13 16.58
CA ALA A 242 -6.60 -4.35 16.44
C ALA A 242 -7.19 -5.53 17.23
N GLN A 243 -7.92 -5.26 18.31
CA GLN A 243 -8.63 -6.27 19.08
C GLN A 243 -9.80 -6.85 18.27
N ILE A 244 -10.70 -6.01 17.74
CA ILE A 244 -11.82 -6.46 16.89
C ILE A 244 -11.29 -7.24 15.68
N GLU A 245 -10.26 -6.74 15.01
CA GLU A 245 -9.68 -7.44 13.85
C GLU A 245 -9.14 -8.83 14.23
N SER A 246 -8.58 -8.97 15.44
CA SER A 246 -8.14 -10.27 15.95
C SER A 246 -9.31 -11.21 16.23
N GLU A 247 -10.41 -10.70 16.78
CA GLU A 247 -11.64 -11.47 17.04
C GLU A 247 -12.30 -11.91 15.73
N LEU A 248 -12.42 -11.00 14.75
CA LEU A 248 -12.94 -11.30 13.41
C LEU A 248 -12.13 -12.40 12.70
N ALA A 249 -10.80 -12.42 12.91
CA ALA A 249 -9.94 -13.43 12.30
C ALA A 249 -10.15 -14.85 12.85
N ASP A 250 -10.73 -14.97 14.03
CA ASP A 250 -11.04 -16.24 14.69
C ASP A 250 -12.50 -16.72 14.43
N LEU A 251 -13.34 -15.89 13.78
CA LEU A 251 -14.71 -16.24 13.43
C LEU A 251 -14.77 -17.12 12.17
N PRO A 252 -15.78 -18.02 12.08
CA PRO A 252 -16.09 -18.75 10.85
C PRO A 252 -16.43 -17.80 9.69
N GLU A 253 -16.19 -18.28 8.46
CA GLU A 253 -16.54 -17.53 7.24
C GLU A 253 -18.04 -17.17 7.21
N GLY A 254 -18.35 -15.89 7.01
CA GLY A 254 -19.71 -15.32 7.00
C GLY A 254 -20.18 -14.74 8.34
N GLU A 255 -19.70 -15.22 9.49
CA GLU A 255 -20.06 -14.66 10.80
C GLU A 255 -19.40 -13.31 11.07
N ALA A 256 -18.25 -13.06 10.47
CA ALA A 256 -17.54 -11.77 10.57
C ALA A 256 -18.37 -10.59 10.02
N ASP A 257 -19.05 -10.78 8.89
CA ASP A 257 -19.88 -9.74 8.27
C ASP A 257 -21.13 -9.45 9.12
N GLU A 258 -21.74 -10.49 9.72
CA GLU A 258 -22.87 -10.34 10.65
C GLU A 258 -22.44 -9.58 11.90
N PHE A 259 -21.29 -9.90 12.47
CA PHE A 259 -20.72 -9.24 13.63
C PHE A 259 -20.45 -7.76 13.36
N LEU A 260 -19.84 -7.40 12.22
CA LEU A 260 -19.61 -6.03 11.80
C LEU A 260 -20.92 -5.24 11.64
N ALA A 261 -21.94 -5.88 11.02
CA ALA A 261 -23.26 -5.28 10.83
C ALA A 261 -23.96 -4.99 12.16
N GLU A 262 -23.85 -5.87 13.16
CA GLU A 262 -24.37 -5.64 14.52
C GLU A 262 -23.67 -4.45 15.21
N MET A 263 -22.38 -4.26 14.94
CA MET A 263 -21.62 -3.11 15.45
C MET A 263 -21.90 -1.81 14.68
N GLY A 264 -22.66 -1.85 13.58
CA GLY A 264 -22.92 -0.71 12.70
C GLY A 264 -21.71 -0.29 11.84
N VAL A 265 -20.77 -1.22 11.61
CA VAL A 265 -19.57 -1.02 10.80
C VAL A 265 -19.75 -1.69 9.44
N ALA A 266 -19.60 -0.94 8.35
CA ALA A 266 -19.86 -1.43 6.99
C ALA A 266 -18.73 -2.32 6.43
N GLU A 267 -17.49 -2.13 6.90
CA GLU A 267 -16.30 -2.86 6.45
C GLU A 267 -15.29 -2.95 7.60
N SER A 268 -14.59 -4.08 7.71
CA SER A 268 -13.52 -4.24 8.70
C SER A 268 -12.40 -3.22 8.52
N GLY A 269 -11.76 -2.81 9.59
CA GLY A 269 -10.60 -1.93 9.53
C GLY A 269 -9.45 -2.57 8.74
N ALA A 270 -9.28 -3.89 8.81
CA ALA A 270 -8.34 -4.65 7.98
C ALA A 270 -8.68 -4.54 6.50
N GLY A 271 -9.95 -4.66 6.11
CA GLY A 271 -10.39 -4.46 4.72
C GLY A 271 -10.04 -3.07 4.22
N GLN A 272 -10.44 -2.03 4.97
CA GLN A 272 -10.12 -0.63 4.65
C GLN A 272 -8.60 -0.41 4.55
N LEU A 273 -7.82 -0.96 5.47
CA LEU A 273 -6.36 -0.84 5.48
C LEU A 273 -5.73 -1.48 4.23
N ILE A 274 -6.22 -2.63 3.78
CA ILE A 274 -5.75 -3.29 2.57
C ILE A 274 -6.07 -2.43 1.34
N HIS A 275 -7.32 -1.98 1.19
CA HIS A 275 -7.74 -1.12 0.07
C HIS A 275 -6.95 0.19 0.01
N LYS A 276 -6.80 0.85 1.16
CA LYS A 276 -6.05 2.11 1.24
C LYS A 276 -4.56 1.93 0.98
N SER A 277 -3.96 0.83 1.46
CA SER A 277 -2.57 0.49 1.16
C SER A 277 -2.37 0.22 -0.33
N TYR A 278 -3.32 -0.46 -0.97
CA TYR A 278 -3.30 -0.73 -2.40
C TYR A 278 -3.34 0.57 -3.22
N SER A 279 -4.27 1.47 -2.88
CA SER A 279 -4.37 2.79 -3.50
C SER A 279 -3.13 3.67 -3.25
N LEU A 280 -2.58 3.63 -2.02
CA LEU A 280 -1.38 4.38 -1.63
C LEU A 280 -0.15 3.99 -2.46
N LEU A 281 -0.06 2.72 -2.84
CA LEU A 281 0.97 2.18 -3.72
C LEU A 281 0.78 2.57 -5.19
N GLY A 282 -0.27 3.32 -5.52
CA GLY A 282 -0.59 3.70 -6.89
C GLY A 282 -1.02 2.52 -7.76
N LEU A 283 -1.64 1.51 -7.12
CA LEU A 283 -2.10 0.30 -7.79
C LEU A 283 -3.54 0.40 -8.24
N GLN A 284 -3.85 -0.33 -9.28
CA GLN A 284 -5.20 -0.57 -9.77
C GLN A 284 -5.35 -2.00 -10.29
N THR A 285 -6.59 -2.43 -10.43
CA THR A 285 -6.94 -3.79 -10.82
C THR A 285 -7.62 -3.83 -12.19
N TYR A 286 -7.22 -4.75 -13.04
CA TYR A 286 -8.01 -5.20 -14.17
C TYR A 286 -8.27 -6.70 -14.05
N PHE A 287 -9.27 -7.20 -14.77
CA PHE A 287 -9.70 -8.60 -14.70
C PHE A 287 -9.49 -9.34 -16.01
N THR A 288 -9.18 -10.62 -15.89
CA THR A 288 -9.41 -11.61 -16.96
C THR A 288 -10.48 -12.58 -16.46
N THR A 289 -11.42 -12.96 -17.31
CA THR A 289 -12.49 -13.89 -16.95
C THR A 289 -12.78 -14.90 -18.05
N GLY A 290 -13.02 -16.13 -17.66
CA GLY A 290 -13.33 -17.27 -18.54
C GLY A 290 -13.76 -18.49 -17.73
N GLU A 291 -14.10 -19.59 -18.40
CA GLU A 291 -14.58 -20.83 -17.77
C GLU A 291 -13.57 -21.45 -16.79
N LYS A 292 -12.26 -21.28 -17.02
CA LYS A 292 -11.23 -21.85 -16.15
C LYS A 292 -11.06 -21.01 -14.89
N GLU A 293 -10.85 -19.72 -15.04
CA GLU A 293 -10.59 -18.79 -13.94
C GLU A 293 -11.14 -17.41 -14.22
N THR A 294 -11.51 -16.71 -13.15
CA THR A 294 -11.59 -15.25 -13.09
C THR A 294 -10.47 -14.77 -12.18
N ARG A 295 -9.66 -13.85 -12.71
CA ARG A 295 -8.48 -13.36 -12.00
C ARG A 295 -8.37 -11.85 -12.03
N ALA A 296 -8.08 -11.28 -10.87
CA ALA A 296 -7.71 -9.89 -10.69
C ALA A 296 -6.18 -9.72 -10.86
N TRP A 297 -5.78 -8.78 -11.68
CA TRP A 297 -4.38 -8.48 -11.97
C TRP A 297 -4.02 -7.10 -11.47
N THR A 298 -2.94 -7.02 -10.73
CA THR A 298 -2.43 -5.75 -10.18
C THR A 298 -1.50 -5.07 -11.18
N ILE A 299 -1.79 -3.80 -11.48
CA ILE A 299 -0.96 -2.92 -12.32
C ILE A 299 -0.82 -1.55 -11.64
N HIS A 300 0.07 -0.72 -12.15
CA HIS A 300 0.14 0.67 -11.71
C HIS A 300 -0.87 1.55 -12.45
N ILE A 301 -1.40 2.54 -11.75
CA ILE A 301 -2.22 3.58 -12.37
C ILE A 301 -1.41 4.25 -13.50
N GLY A 302 -2.03 4.32 -14.69
CA GLY A 302 -1.37 4.85 -15.88
C GLY A 302 -0.66 3.81 -16.76
N ASP A 303 -0.64 2.53 -16.38
CA ASP A 303 -0.09 1.47 -17.21
C ASP A 303 -0.91 1.27 -18.48
N THR A 304 -0.20 1.13 -19.61
CA THR A 304 -0.82 0.85 -20.91
C THR A 304 -1.16 -0.63 -21.07
N ALA A 305 -2.03 -0.97 -22.02
CA ALA A 305 -2.45 -2.34 -22.29
C ALA A 305 -1.29 -3.33 -22.52
N PRO A 306 -0.19 -2.99 -23.23
CA PRO A 306 0.98 -3.87 -23.33
C PRO A 306 1.63 -4.14 -21.97
N LYS A 307 1.78 -3.13 -21.10
CA LYS A 307 2.35 -3.31 -19.76
C LYS A 307 1.45 -4.18 -18.89
N ALA A 308 0.14 -3.94 -18.93
CA ALA A 308 -0.83 -4.79 -18.25
C ALA A 308 -0.75 -6.25 -18.73
N ALA A 309 -0.65 -6.48 -20.03
CA ALA A 309 -0.42 -7.82 -20.59
C ALA A 309 0.89 -8.46 -20.09
N GLY A 310 1.91 -7.65 -19.88
CA GLY A 310 3.22 -8.05 -19.34
C GLY A 310 3.17 -8.62 -17.94
N VAL A 311 2.21 -8.20 -17.12
CA VAL A 311 1.99 -8.74 -15.76
C VAL A 311 1.54 -10.20 -15.81
N ILE A 312 0.82 -10.60 -16.86
CA ILE A 312 0.44 -12.01 -17.08
C ILE A 312 1.68 -12.81 -17.49
N HIS A 313 2.38 -12.35 -18.52
CA HIS A 313 3.61 -12.96 -19.00
C HIS A 313 4.38 -11.99 -19.91
N GLY A 314 5.72 -11.96 -19.83
CA GLY A 314 6.55 -11.07 -20.65
C GLY A 314 6.37 -11.25 -22.16
N ASP A 315 5.95 -12.44 -22.62
CA ASP A 315 5.66 -12.68 -24.04
C ASP A 315 4.40 -11.92 -24.49
N PHE A 316 3.43 -11.73 -23.61
CA PHE A 316 2.21 -10.97 -23.91
C PHE A 316 2.53 -9.50 -24.18
N GLU A 317 3.46 -8.92 -23.41
CA GLU A 317 3.94 -7.55 -23.63
C GLU A 317 4.69 -7.44 -24.96
N ARG A 318 5.67 -8.32 -25.19
CA ARG A 318 6.52 -8.29 -26.40
C ARG A 318 5.72 -8.52 -27.69
N GLY A 319 4.80 -9.49 -27.64
CA GLY A 319 3.98 -9.88 -28.79
C GLY A 319 2.63 -9.16 -28.85
N PHE A 320 2.37 -8.13 -28.04
CA PHE A 320 1.08 -7.47 -27.96
C PHE A 320 0.58 -6.97 -29.31
N ILE A 321 -0.65 -7.37 -29.65
CA ILE A 321 -1.35 -6.93 -30.88
C ILE A 321 -2.46 -5.96 -30.51
N LYS A 322 -3.39 -6.38 -29.62
CA LYS A 322 -4.53 -5.61 -29.14
C LYS A 322 -5.13 -6.23 -27.89
N ALA A 323 -5.93 -5.47 -27.19
CA ALA A 323 -6.78 -5.96 -26.10
C ALA A 323 -8.26 -5.85 -26.49
N GLU A 324 -9.03 -6.89 -26.21
CA GLU A 324 -10.48 -6.83 -26.21
C GLU A 324 -10.89 -6.44 -24.80
N THR A 325 -11.59 -5.29 -24.65
CA THR A 325 -11.84 -4.66 -23.34
C THR A 325 -13.29 -4.29 -23.17
N VAL A 326 -13.85 -4.55 -22.00
CA VAL A 326 -15.17 -4.08 -21.56
C VAL A 326 -15.07 -3.65 -20.10
N SER A 327 -15.74 -2.57 -19.70
CA SER A 327 -15.77 -2.18 -18.29
C SER A 327 -16.58 -3.17 -17.47
N TYR A 328 -16.23 -3.33 -16.18
CA TYR A 328 -17.01 -4.13 -15.25
C TYR A 328 -18.49 -3.73 -15.25
N ALA A 329 -18.78 -2.43 -15.22
CA ALA A 329 -20.15 -1.90 -15.22
C ALA A 329 -20.94 -2.29 -16.47
N ASP A 330 -20.33 -2.17 -17.66
CA ASP A 330 -20.98 -2.55 -18.91
C ASP A 330 -21.20 -4.07 -19.01
N LEU A 331 -20.22 -4.86 -18.59
CA LEU A 331 -20.34 -6.32 -18.63
C LEU A 331 -21.42 -6.83 -17.69
N THR A 332 -21.50 -6.30 -16.48
CA THR A 332 -22.57 -6.66 -15.51
C THR A 332 -23.95 -6.23 -15.97
N ALA A 333 -24.09 -5.03 -16.56
CA ALA A 333 -25.33 -4.56 -17.15
C ALA A 333 -25.77 -5.38 -18.37
N CYS A 334 -24.83 -6.00 -19.08
CA CYS A 334 -25.11 -6.90 -20.21
C CYS A 334 -25.39 -8.34 -19.78
N GLY A 335 -24.85 -8.78 -18.65
CA GLY A 335 -25.00 -10.12 -18.11
C GLY A 335 -24.19 -11.21 -18.83
N SER A 336 -23.54 -10.91 -19.95
CA SER A 336 -22.64 -11.83 -20.66
C SER A 336 -21.73 -11.11 -21.64
N ILE A 337 -20.58 -11.71 -21.97
CA ILE A 337 -19.64 -11.22 -22.97
C ILE A 337 -20.31 -11.16 -24.37
N ALA A 338 -21.17 -12.12 -24.71
CA ALA A 338 -21.89 -12.14 -25.97
C ALA A 338 -22.81 -10.93 -26.10
N ALA A 339 -23.62 -10.65 -25.06
CA ALA A 339 -24.50 -9.49 -25.04
C ALA A 339 -23.73 -8.16 -25.07
N ALA A 340 -22.57 -8.07 -24.41
CA ALA A 340 -21.71 -6.90 -24.45
C ALA A 340 -21.14 -6.63 -25.87
N ARG A 341 -20.83 -7.69 -26.63
CA ARG A 341 -20.44 -7.58 -28.03
C ARG A 341 -21.58 -7.11 -28.92
N GLU A 342 -22.78 -7.67 -28.75
CA GLU A 342 -23.99 -7.29 -29.49
C GLU A 342 -24.37 -5.80 -29.26
N LYS A 343 -24.21 -5.33 -28.03
CA LYS A 343 -24.46 -3.94 -27.66
C LYS A 343 -23.32 -2.96 -28.10
N GLY A 344 -22.19 -3.50 -28.59
CA GLY A 344 -21.08 -2.68 -29.07
C GLY A 344 -20.24 -2.02 -27.93
N VAL A 345 -20.40 -2.45 -26.67
CA VAL A 345 -19.61 -1.95 -25.54
C VAL A 345 -18.30 -2.74 -25.32
N TYR A 346 -18.11 -3.82 -26.07
CA TYR A 346 -16.89 -4.61 -26.09
C TYR A 346 -15.92 -4.03 -27.12
N ARG A 347 -14.90 -3.31 -26.65
CA ARG A 347 -14.00 -2.48 -27.44
C ARG A 347 -12.73 -3.22 -27.84
N MET A 348 -12.07 -2.77 -28.90
CA MET A 348 -10.75 -3.20 -29.34
C MET A 348 -9.77 -2.08 -29.04
N GLU A 349 -8.85 -2.30 -28.12
CA GLU A 349 -7.89 -1.30 -27.66
C GLU A 349 -6.49 -1.60 -28.16
N GLY A 350 -5.75 -0.55 -28.52
CA GLY A 350 -4.40 -0.58 -29.03
C GLY A 350 -3.33 -0.42 -27.95
N LYS A 351 -2.08 -0.21 -28.40
CA LYS A 351 -0.91 -0.11 -27.51
C LYS A 351 -0.92 1.09 -26.57
N GLU A 352 -1.55 2.18 -27.00
CA GLU A 352 -1.61 3.45 -26.23
C GLU A 352 -2.76 3.49 -25.24
N TYR A 353 -3.61 2.46 -25.19
CA TYR A 353 -4.71 2.42 -24.26
C TYR A 353 -4.20 2.33 -22.82
N VAL A 354 -4.56 3.31 -22.01
CA VAL A 354 -4.31 3.33 -20.57
C VAL A 354 -5.43 2.55 -19.89
N VAL A 355 -5.07 1.43 -19.26
CA VAL A 355 -6.02 0.55 -18.58
C VAL A 355 -6.72 1.29 -17.45
N GLN A 356 -8.03 1.07 -17.32
CA GLN A 356 -8.85 1.67 -16.27
C GLN A 356 -9.13 0.65 -15.16
N GLU A 357 -9.39 1.16 -13.95
CA GLU A 357 -9.82 0.33 -12.82
C GLU A 357 -11.10 -0.46 -13.19
N GLY A 358 -11.07 -1.76 -12.97
CA GLY A 358 -12.21 -2.64 -13.26
C GLY A 358 -12.39 -3.00 -14.74
N ASP A 359 -11.44 -2.72 -15.62
CA ASP A 359 -11.49 -3.22 -17.00
C ASP A 359 -11.41 -4.75 -17.02
N VAL A 360 -12.27 -5.37 -17.82
CA VAL A 360 -12.24 -6.81 -18.11
C VAL A 360 -11.61 -7.00 -19.49
N MET A 361 -10.44 -7.66 -19.53
CA MET A 361 -9.57 -7.65 -20.70
C MET A 361 -9.23 -9.05 -21.21
N LEU A 362 -9.12 -9.18 -22.52
CA LEU A 362 -8.59 -10.36 -23.21
C LEU A 362 -7.51 -9.93 -24.21
N PHE A 363 -6.27 -10.28 -23.93
CA PHE A 363 -5.12 -9.91 -24.74
C PHE A 363 -4.94 -10.83 -25.95
N LYS A 364 -4.67 -10.23 -27.12
CA LYS A 364 -4.25 -10.91 -28.34
C LYS A 364 -2.79 -10.59 -28.59
N PHE A 365 -1.98 -11.61 -28.70
CA PHE A 365 -0.54 -11.49 -28.89
C PHE A 365 -0.03 -12.55 -29.86
N ASN A 366 1.15 -12.31 -30.42
CA ASN A 366 1.87 -13.27 -31.26
C ASN A 366 3.36 -13.21 -30.92
N VAL A 367 3.97 -14.36 -30.63
CA VAL A 367 5.38 -14.49 -30.23
C VAL A 367 6.08 -15.43 -31.23
#